data_13c7f58037f00e7f57d6e49f2796164d
#
_entry.id   13c7f58037f00e7f57d6e49f2796164d
#
_cell.length_a   1.000
_cell.length_b   1.000
_cell.length_c   1.000
_cell.angle_alpha   90.00
_cell.angle_beta   90.00
_cell.angle_gamma   90.00
#
_symmetry.space_group_name_H-M   'P 1'
#
loop_
_entity.id
_entity.type
_entity.pdbx_description
1 polymer ?
#
loop_
_entity_poly.entity_id
_entity_poly.type
_entity_poly.pdbx_seq_one_letter_code
_entity_poly.pdbx_strand_id
1 'polypeptide(L)' 'MLTREDYRQLAERCALLAGECGAPSVAEELRALALDYLAKAASQKQQ' A
#
# COMPACT_ATOMS: atom_id res chain seq x y z
N MET A 1 -11.03 12.47 3.71
CA MET A 1 -11.08 11.09 4.21
C MET A 1 -10.77 10.12 3.07
N LEU A 2 -9.96 9.13 3.33
CA LEU A 2 -9.55 8.21 2.27
C LEU A 2 -10.61 7.15 2.03
N THR A 3 -10.86 6.87 0.76
CA THR A 3 -11.79 5.83 0.37
C THR A 3 -11.03 4.53 0.13
N ARG A 4 -11.76 3.45 -0.13
CA ARG A 4 -11.14 2.18 -0.46
C ARG A 4 -10.27 2.33 -1.70
N GLU A 5 -10.76 3.09 -2.68
CA GLU A 5 -9.99 3.33 -3.90
C GLU A 5 -8.69 4.04 -3.59
N ASP A 6 -8.75 5.05 -2.71
CA ASP A 6 -7.55 5.77 -2.34
C ASP A 6 -6.53 4.86 -1.68
N TYR A 7 -6.99 3.98 -0.78
CA TYR A 7 -6.08 3.05 -0.13
C TYR A 7 -5.45 2.09 -1.14
N ARG A 8 -6.23 1.63 -2.09
CA ARG A 8 -5.69 0.73 -3.10
C ARG A 8 -4.62 1.41 -3.95
N GLN A 9 -4.85 2.67 -4.31
CA GLN A 9 -3.87 3.41 -5.10
C GLN A 9 -2.59 3.63 -4.30
N LEU A 10 -2.73 3.93 -3.01
CA LEU A 10 -1.56 4.07 -2.16
C LEU A 10 -0.79 2.76 -2.08
N ALA A 11 -1.50 1.66 -1.95
CA ALA A 11 -0.84 0.35 -1.89
C ALA A 11 -0.09 0.07 -3.18
N GLU A 12 -0.70 0.37 -4.32
CA GLU A 12 -0.03 0.15 -5.60
C GLU A 12 1.22 1.00 -5.72
N ARG A 13 1.12 2.25 -5.27
CA ARG A 13 2.26 3.14 -5.32
C ARG A 13 3.41 2.62 -4.45
N CYS A 14 3.07 2.14 -3.25
CA CYS A 14 4.09 1.57 -2.37
C CYS A 14 4.75 0.36 -3.01
N ALA A 15 3.96 -0.49 -3.65
CA ALA A 15 4.50 -1.67 -4.30
C ALA A 15 5.44 -1.29 -5.45
N LEU A 16 5.07 -0.28 -6.23
CA LEU A 16 5.92 0.17 -7.32
C LEU A 16 7.24 0.71 -6.79
N LEU A 17 7.17 1.52 -5.74
CA LEU A 17 8.38 2.07 -5.16
C LEU A 17 9.26 0.98 -4.60
N ALA A 18 8.66 -0.05 -4.02
CA ALA A 18 9.44 -1.17 -3.49
C ALA A 18 10.21 -1.86 -4.61
N GLY A 19 9.58 -2.00 -5.76
CA GLY A 19 10.24 -2.64 -6.89
C GLY A 19 11.38 -1.81 -7.47
N GLU A 20 11.29 -0.49 -7.34
CA GLU A 20 12.33 0.40 -7.87
C GLU A 20 13.38 0.74 -6.84
N CYS A 21 13.14 0.39 -5.59
CA CYS A 21 14.05 0.75 -4.52
C CYS A 21 15.29 -0.14 -4.56
N GLY A 22 16.46 0.48 -4.43
CA GLY A 22 17.70 -0.27 -4.44
C GLY A 22 18.09 -0.84 -3.08
N ALA A 23 17.37 -0.45 -2.02
CA ALA A 23 17.68 -0.89 -0.66
C ALA A 23 16.68 -1.96 -0.22
N PRO A 24 17.11 -3.19 0.02
CA PRO A 24 16.18 -4.26 0.36
C PRO A 24 15.38 -3.98 1.63
N SER A 25 15.98 -3.37 2.64
CA SER A 25 15.24 -3.12 3.88
C SER A 25 14.15 -2.09 3.66
N VAL A 26 14.39 -1.08 2.84
CA VAL A 26 13.37 -0.08 2.53
C VAL A 26 12.27 -0.72 1.68
N ALA A 27 12.65 -1.58 0.74
CA ALA A 27 11.67 -2.26 -0.08
C ALA A 27 10.74 -3.11 0.77
N GLU A 28 11.27 -3.77 1.79
CA GLU A 28 10.44 -4.57 2.67
C GLU A 28 9.44 -3.71 3.43
N GLU A 29 9.89 -2.54 3.88
CA GLU A 29 8.99 -1.63 4.58
C GLU A 29 7.91 -1.12 3.67
N LEU A 30 8.25 -0.83 2.43
CA LEU A 30 7.25 -0.39 1.46
C LEU A 30 6.22 -1.48 1.18
N ARG A 31 6.67 -2.73 1.10
CA ARG A 31 5.75 -3.84 0.91
C ARG A 31 4.82 -3.99 2.11
N ALA A 32 5.37 -3.82 3.31
CA ALA A 32 4.54 -3.90 4.51
C ALA A 32 3.48 -2.81 4.51
N LEU A 33 3.86 -1.60 4.10
CA LEU A 33 2.89 -0.52 3.99
C LEU A 33 1.82 -0.84 2.96
N ALA A 34 2.22 -1.42 1.84
CA ALA A 34 1.25 -1.77 0.81
C ALA A 34 0.22 -2.76 1.36
N LEU A 35 0.67 -3.74 2.13
CA LEU A 35 -0.24 -4.70 2.73
C LEU A 35 -1.17 -4.03 3.74
N ASP A 36 -0.64 -3.08 4.52
CA ASP A 36 -1.46 -2.34 5.46
C ASP A 36 -2.56 -1.57 4.74
N TYR A 37 -2.21 -0.89 3.66
CA TYR A 37 -3.20 -0.14 2.90
C TYR A 37 -4.24 -1.06 2.29
N LEU A 38 -3.83 -2.23 1.82
CA LEU A 38 -4.79 -3.18 1.27
C LEU A 38 -5.74 -3.68 2.35
N ALA A 39 -5.22 -3.90 3.56
CA ALA A 39 -6.06 -4.32 4.66
C ALA A 39 -7.06 -3.22 5.01
N LYS A 40 -6.61 -1.97 5.00
CA LYS A 40 -7.52 -0.86 5.27
C LYS A 40 -8.56 -0.73 4.18
N ALA A 41 -8.16 -0.96 2.93
CA ALA A 41 -9.12 -0.92 1.83
C ALA A 41 -10.18 -1.99 2.02
N ALA A 42 -9.77 -3.16 2.47
CA ALA A 42 -10.72 -4.25 2.67
C ALA A 42 -11.71 -3.93 3.79
N SER A 43 -11.26 -3.22 4.83
CA SER A 43 -12.18 -2.90 5.91
C SER A 43 -13.07 -1.71 5.60
N GLN A 44 -12.86 -1.01 4.49
CA GLN A 44 -13.69 0.12 4.07
C GLN A 44 -14.84 -0.40 3.21
N LYS A 45 -15.48 -1.41 3.63
CA LYS A 45 -16.51 -1.88 2.79
C LYS A 45 -17.72 -1.01 2.88
N GLN A 46 -18.17 -0.60 2.71
CA GLN A 46 -19.27 0.02 2.68
C GLN A 46 -19.54 0.97 2.44
N GLN A 47 -19.74 1.29 2.48
CA GLN A 47 -20.22 2.05 2.31
C GLN A 47 -20.27 2.46 1.71
#